data_02a1ca401002094f103bfb23d3f1ff3d
#
_entry.id   02a1ca401002094f103bfb23d3f1ff3d
#
_cell.length_a   1.000
_cell.length_b   1.000
_cell.length_c   1.000
_cell.angle_alpha   90.00
_cell.angle_beta   90.00
_cell.angle_gamma   90.00
#
_symmetry.space_group_name_H-M   'P 1'
#
loop_
_entity.id
_entity.type
_entity.pdbx_description
1 polymer ?
#
loop_
_entity_poly.entity_id
_entity_poly.type
_entity_poly.pdbx_seq_one_letter_code
_entity_poly.pdbx_strand_id
1 'polypeptide(L)'
;MAAQEPVVRYKILANSPEQHIQHFGASDAWSMQFLGLWPERQQQKIADWLFSLDNDAQGKPKGIGLSIWRFNLGAGSEEQGDFSQIQRGTRTQCFLKADGTYDWNKQEGQRRFLKLAKQRKVPYLLAFCNSAPVYFTQNGWATNTGRGGTINLKDDCYDDFARFIATSLKGIEEHDGIHVDYVSPINEPDGHWNWLGPKQEGSPATNREVAHVARELNKALAKNKMQTRILVNESSDYRCLLGTHETDWQRGYEINSFFSKDSTKTYLGNQKLVLPLIGGHSYWTNTPIPYMREVRMQLREACRQKGIKFWQTETCIMGNDEEIGGGGGYDFSMKTALYVARIIHHDLVYANAVSWSWWRAAGGDYRDGLLRVYSQDNWKTGWAVDSKLLWVLGNYSRFIRPGAQRYDISAIAADGSEMEEGYTDPYGVMCSAYKNVDGKWVVVAINYSEAMKPVCFDLEGADAAMSNSHDIHWMQYRTSDRSEESLMPVGECSGRVELIPRSVTTFVQK
;
A
#
# COMPACT_ATOMS: atom_id res chain seq x y z
N MET A 1 28.25 -27.03 -26.49
CA MET A 1 27.55 -25.71 -26.49
C MET A 1 26.28 -25.89 -25.72
N ALA A 2 26.09 -25.16 -24.60
CA ALA A 2 24.82 -25.18 -23.93
C ALA A 2 23.77 -24.60 -24.89
N ALA A 3 22.63 -25.26 -25.05
CA ALA A 3 21.54 -24.74 -25.87
C ALA A 3 21.13 -23.37 -25.31
N GLN A 4 21.13 -22.37 -26.18
CA GLN A 4 20.69 -21.03 -25.78
C GLN A 4 19.21 -21.10 -25.40
N GLU A 5 18.83 -20.62 -24.21
CA GLU A 5 17.42 -20.60 -23.82
C GLU A 5 16.56 -19.86 -24.86
N PRO A 6 15.39 -20.40 -25.17
CA PRO A 6 14.49 -19.79 -26.14
C PRO A 6 13.97 -18.43 -25.66
N VAL A 7 13.91 -17.45 -26.55
CA VAL A 7 13.43 -16.10 -26.25
C VAL A 7 11.90 -16.10 -26.17
N VAL A 8 11.35 -15.64 -25.05
CA VAL A 8 9.91 -15.35 -24.92
C VAL A 8 9.64 -13.93 -25.39
N ARG A 9 8.66 -13.77 -26.24
CA ARG A 9 8.22 -12.47 -26.75
C ARG A 9 6.97 -12.01 -26.04
N TYR A 10 7.06 -10.90 -25.34
CA TYR A 10 5.91 -10.26 -24.68
C TYR A 10 5.37 -9.15 -25.57
N LYS A 11 4.13 -9.31 -26.01
CA LYS A 11 3.40 -8.32 -26.81
C LYS A 11 2.51 -7.48 -25.88
N ILE A 12 2.81 -6.21 -25.78
CA ILE A 12 2.01 -5.23 -25.06
C ILE A 12 0.84 -4.84 -25.97
N LEU A 13 -0.38 -5.11 -25.56
CA LEU A 13 -1.59 -4.91 -26.35
C LEU A 13 -2.10 -3.46 -26.17
N ALA A 14 -1.61 -2.53 -26.98
CA ALA A 14 -1.94 -1.11 -26.88
C ALA A 14 -3.44 -0.78 -27.09
N ASN A 15 -4.21 -1.74 -27.62
CA ASN A 15 -5.66 -1.64 -27.79
C ASN A 15 -6.46 -2.33 -26.66
N SER A 16 -5.78 -2.87 -25.65
CA SER A 16 -6.40 -3.53 -24.49
C SER A 16 -6.05 -2.81 -23.19
N PRO A 17 -6.58 -1.60 -22.97
CA PRO A 17 -6.34 -0.85 -21.73
C PRO A 17 -7.11 -1.49 -20.57
N GLU A 18 -6.44 -1.56 -19.43
CA GLU A 18 -6.98 -2.03 -18.15
C GLU A 18 -7.19 -0.86 -17.18
N GLN A 19 -6.84 -0.99 -15.91
CA GLN A 19 -7.05 0.09 -14.93
C GLN A 19 -6.04 1.25 -15.07
N HIS A 20 -6.45 2.43 -14.61
CA HIS A 20 -5.54 3.53 -14.30
C HIS A 20 -4.96 3.36 -12.91
N ILE A 21 -3.64 3.37 -12.79
CA ILE A 21 -2.95 3.33 -11.51
C ILE A 21 -3.03 4.70 -10.84
N GLN A 22 -3.42 4.71 -9.57
CA GLN A 22 -3.54 5.94 -8.78
C GLN A 22 -2.33 6.16 -7.90
N HIS A 23 -1.92 5.13 -7.11
CA HIS A 23 -0.86 5.32 -6.13
C HIS A 23 -0.05 4.06 -5.85
N PHE A 24 1.18 4.31 -5.32
CA PHE A 24 1.97 3.34 -4.54
C PHE A 24 2.38 4.01 -3.23
N GLY A 25 2.24 3.31 -2.11
CA GLY A 25 2.43 3.91 -0.80
C GLY A 25 3.00 2.99 0.26
N ALA A 26 3.11 3.58 1.44
CA ALA A 26 3.44 2.91 2.70
C ALA A 26 2.90 3.75 3.88
N SER A 27 2.90 3.16 5.08
CA SER A 27 2.39 3.79 6.29
C SER A 27 3.50 4.28 7.22
N ASP A 28 3.21 5.37 7.94
CA ASP A 28 4.08 5.95 8.96
C ASP A 28 4.12 5.16 10.28
N ALA A 29 3.15 4.28 10.48
CA ALA A 29 2.99 3.59 11.75
C ALA A 29 4.16 2.65 12.03
N TRP A 30 4.70 2.71 13.16
CA TRP A 30 4.54 3.73 14.21
C TRP A 30 5.83 4.51 14.35
N SER A 31 6.89 4.06 13.64
CA SER A 31 8.26 4.54 13.84
C SER A 31 8.41 6.04 13.57
N MET A 32 7.63 6.59 12.65
CA MET A 32 7.79 7.99 12.23
C MET A 32 7.50 8.99 13.35
N GLN A 33 6.71 8.62 14.37
CA GLN A 33 6.54 9.45 15.57
C GLN A 33 7.87 9.74 16.29
N PHE A 34 8.83 8.80 16.17
CA PHE A 34 10.17 8.93 16.75
C PHE A 34 11.18 9.46 15.72
N LEU A 35 11.20 8.88 14.52
CA LEU A 35 12.15 9.22 13.47
C LEU A 35 12.05 10.69 13.05
N GLY A 36 10.85 11.27 13.10
CA GLY A 36 10.63 12.68 12.84
C GLY A 36 11.21 13.63 13.88
N LEU A 37 11.65 13.10 15.03
CA LEU A 37 12.35 13.83 16.11
C LEU A 37 13.85 13.56 16.14
N TRP A 38 14.34 12.65 15.30
CA TRP A 38 15.77 12.35 15.20
C TRP A 38 16.55 13.50 14.55
N PRO A 39 17.91 13.46 14.55
CA PRO A 39 18.69 14.48 13.89
C PRO A 39 18.29 14.68 12.43
N GLU A 40 18.26 15.93 11.98
CA GLU A 40 17.81 16.37 10.63
C GLU A 40 18.40 15.51 9.53
N ARG A 41 19.69 15.18 9.58
CA ARG A 41 20.37 14.34 8.58
C ARG A 41 19.70 12.96 8.42
N GLN A 42 19.24 12.36 9.51
CA GLN A 42 18.56 11.06 9.49
C GLN A 42 17.16 11.19 8.89
N GLN A 43 16.43 12.23 9.30
CA GLN A 43 15.11 12.51 8.74
C GLN A 43 15.17 12.69 7.23
N GLN A 44 16.11 13.51 6.74
CA GLN A 44 16.27 13.80 5.32
C GLN A 44 16.63 12.52 4.53
N LYS A 45 17.54 11.70 5.04
CA LYS A 45 17.93 10.43 4.41
C LYS A 45 16.75 9.46 4.27
N ILE A 46 15.98 9.29 5.35
CA ILE A 46 14.79 8.42 5.35
C ILE A 46 13.74 8.95 4.36
N ALA A 47 13.49 10.25 4.38
CA ALA A 47 12.55 10.89 3.48
C ALA A 47 12.98 10.80 2.01
N ASP A 48 14.29 10.90 1.72
CA ASP A 48 14.80 10.70 0.35
C ASP A 48 14.53 9.28 -0.12
N TRP A 49 14.85 8.26 0.65
CA TRP A 49 14.57 6.87 0.29
C TRP A 49 13.10 6.61 -0.03
N LEU A 50 12.18 7.18 0.75
CA LEU A 50 10.75 6.95 0.58
C LEU A 50 10.13 7.80 -0.53
N PHE A 51 10.51 9.07 -0.64
CA PHE A 51 9.73 10.05 -1.39
C PHE A 51 10.44 10.65 -2.60
N SER A 52 11.79 10.63 -2.64
CA SER A 52 12.51 11.35 -3.67
C SER A 52 12.35 10.72 -5.06
N LEU A 53 12.16 11.58 -6.06
CA LEU A 53 12.27 11.25 -7.48
C LEU A 53 13.61 11.74 -8.08
N ASP A 54 14.48 12.35 -7.29
CA ASP A 54 15.78 12.80 -7.73
C ASP A 54 16.74 11.63 -7.93
N ASN A 55 17.75 11.86 -8.74
CA ASN A 55 18.91 10.97 -8.89
C ASN A 55 20.13 11.58 -8.17
N ASP A 56 21.08 10.74 -7.83
CA ASP A 56 22.41 11.18 -7.41
C ASP A 56 23.27 11.62 -8.61
N ALA A 57 24.51 12.02 -8.34
CA ALA A 57 25.44 12.49 -9.36
C ALA A 57 25.84 11.40 -10.40
N GLN A 58 25.60 10.13 -10.08
CA GLN A 58 25.84 8.98 -10.94
C GLN A 58 24.59 8.52 -11.69
N GLY A 59 23.46 9.25 -11.53
CA GLY A 59 22.18 8.92 -12.15
C GLY A 59 21.39 7.83 -11.44
N LYS A 60 21.85 7.36 -10.25
CA LYS A 60 21.12 6.38 -9.45
C LYS A 60 19.98 7.05 -8.70
N PRO A 61 18.77 6.45 -8.68
CA PRO A 61 17.65 6.92 -7.87
C PRO A 61 18.01 7.09 -6.39
N LYS A 62 17.70 8.25 -5.80
CA LYS A 62 17.85 8.49 -4.36
C LYS A 62 16.74 7.85 -3.55
N GLY A 63 15.59 7.62 -4.16
CA GLY A 63 14.43 7.07 -3.49
C GLY A 63 13.43 6.41 -4.44
N ILE A 64 12.39 5.86 -3.83
CA ILE A 64 11.37 5.09 -4.53
C ILE A 64 10.18 5.93 -5.02
N GLY A 65 10.10 7.20 -4.65
CA GLY A 65 9.09 8.14 -5.14
C GLY A 65 7.66 7.73 -4.80
N LEU A 66 7.37 7.33 -3.56
CA LEU A 66 5.99 7.02 -3.14
C LEU A 66 5.04 8.13 -3.55
N SER A 67 3.87 7.77 -4.06
CA SER A 67 2.87 8.73 -4.54
C SER A 67 1.69 8.91 -3.59
N ILE A 68 1.57 8.07 -2.58
CA ILE A 68 0.67 8.26 -1.44
C ILE A 68 1.42 7.96 -0.14
N TRP A 69 1.18 8.78 0.88
CA TRP A 69 1.69 8.56 2.23
C TRP A 69 0.52 8.37 3.19
N ARG A 70 0.48 7.21 3.87
CA ARG A 70 -0.56 6.83 4.82
C ARG A 70 -0.08 7.10 6.23
N PHE A 71 -0.79 7.95 6.98
CA PHE A 71 -0.39 8.31 8.33
C PHE A 71 -1.51 8.11 9.35
N ASN A 72 -1.13 7.71 10.56
CA ASN A 72 -2.04 7.39 11.64
C ASN A 72 -2.49 8.63 12.40
N LEU A 73 -3.81 8.79 12.58
CA LEU A 73 -4.39 9.67 13.58
C LEU A 73 -4.55 8.88 14.88
N GLY A 74 -3.73 9.19 15.88
CA GLY A 74 -3.67 8.45 17.12
C GLY A 74 -4.87 8.65 18.04
N ALA A 75 -5.14 7.65 18.85
CA ALA A 75 -6.27 7.61 19.76
C ALA A 75 -5.93 7.97 21.22
N GLY A 76 -4.66 8.17 21.55
CA GLY A 76 -4.24 8.60 22.88
C GLY A 76 -3.69 7.48 23.78
N SER A 77 -3.25 6.39 23.20
CA SER A 77 -2.59 5.33 23.97
C SER A 77 -1.25 5.80 24.57
N GLU A 78 -0.54 6.74 23.94
CA GLU A 78 0.70 7.30 24.47
C GLU A 78 0.42 8.14 25.74
N GLU A 79 -0.65 8.93 25.77
CA GLU A 79 -1.06 9.70 26.93
C GLU A 79 -1.45 8.80 28.12
N GLN A 80 -1.94 7.59 27.84
CA GLN A 80 -2.25 6.60 28.87
C GLN A 80 -1.01 5.85 29.40
N GLY A 81 0.11 5.90 28.66
CA GLY A 81 1.33 5.19 29.05
C GLY A 81 1.10 3.68 29.25
N ASP A 82 1.65 3.12 30.31
CA ASP A 82 1.51 1.67 30.60
C ASP A 82 0.06 1.24 30.89
N PHE A 83 -0.80 2.17 31.31
CA PHE A 83 -2.22 1.92 31.48
C PHE A 83 -2.92 1.54 30.17
N SER A 84 -2.40 1.97 29.03
CA SER A 84 -2.89 1.59 27.71
C SER A 84 -2.76 0.10 27.41
N GLN A 85 -1.91 -0.63 28.14
CA GLN A 85 -1.49 -2.02 27.91
C GLN A 85 -0.73 -2.25 26.60
N ILE A 86 -0.39 -1.17 25.87
CA ILE A 86 0.35 -1.20 24.62
C ILE A 86 1.82 -0.86 24.88
N GLN A 87 2.74 -1.56 24.22
CA GLN A 87 4.18 -1.24 24.30
C GLN A 87 4.46 0.14 23.70
N ARG A 88 5.44 0.83 24.24
CA ARG A 88 5.77 2.23 23.85
C ARG A 88 5.97 2.41 22.35
N GLY A 89 6.63 1.49 21.68
CA GLY A 89 6.95 1.58 20.25
C GLY A 89 5.75 1.67 19.31
N THR A 90 4.55 1.31 19.78
CA THR A 90 3.31 1.26 19.00
C THR A 90 2.17 2.06 19.61
N ARG A 91 2.42 2.79 20.71
CA ARG A 91 1.48 3.79 21.24
C ARG A 91 1.43 5.00 20.34
N THR A 92 0.30 5.69 20.33
CA THR A 92 0.12 6.89 19.52
C THR A 92 -0.46 8.04 20.33
N GLN A 93 -0.02 9.26 20.00
CA GLN A 93 -0.52 10.49 20.60
C GLN A 93 -1.86 10.88 19.98
N CYS A 94 -2.71 11.58 20.73
CA CYS A 94 -3.98 12.14 20.25
C CYS A 94 -3.92 13.66 20.31
N PHE A 95 -4.44 14.34 19.27
CA PHE A 95 -4.60 15.81 19.31
C PHE A 95 -5.64 16.24 20.33
N LEU A 96 -6.71 15.44 20.51
CA LEU A 96 -7.78 15.72 21.47
C LEU A 96 -7.29 15.43 22.90
N LYS A 97 -7.55 16.37 23.81
CA LYS A 97 -7.32 16.20 25.24
C LYS A 97 -8.60 15.82 25.99
N ALA A 98 -8.43 15.37 27.24
CA ALA A 98 -9.54 14.98 28.12
C ALA A 98 -10.56 16.10 28.37
N ASP A 99 -10.13 17.36 28.33
CA ASP A 99 -10.98 18.54 28.52
C ASP A 99 -11.73 18.97 27.23
N GLY A 100 -11.59 18.23 26.13
CA GLY A 100 -12.21 18.52 24.84
C GLY A 100 -11.47 19.55 23.99
N THR A 101 -10.35 20.10 24.46
CA THR A 101 -9.48 20.98 23.67
C THR A 101 -8.46 20.18 22.87
N TYR A 102 -7.81 20.85 21.91
CA TYR A 102 -6.80 20.23 21.04
C TYR A 102 -5.41 20.75 21.35
N ASP A 103 -4.42 19.83 21.35
CA ASP A 103 -3.00 20.16 21.47
C ASP A 103 -2.29 19.92 20.15
N TRP A 104 -1.99 20.99 19.44
CA TRP A 104 -1.34 20.94 18.12
C TRP A 104 0.17 20.73 18.18
N ASN A 105 0.74 20.49 19.38
CA ASN A 105 2.13 20.02 19.54
C ASN A 105 2.23 18.49 19.46
N LYS A 106 1.10 17.79 19.49
CA LYS A 106 1.05 16.34 19.38
C LYS A 106 1.37 15.85 17.97
N GLN A 107 1.75 14.57 17.87
CA GLN A 107 2.12 13.89 16.63
C GLN A 107 3.22 14.64 15.83
N GLU A 108 4.14 15.31 16.52
CA GLU A 108 5.17 16.15 15.92
C GLU A 108 6.04 15.38 14.92
N GLY A 109 6.51 14.18 15.27
CA GLY A 109 7.34 13.35 14.38
C GLY A 109 6.61 12.90 13.13
N GLN A 110 5.33 12.51 13.24
CA GLN A 110 4.50 12.14 12.11
C GLN A 110 4.22 13.34 11.20
N ARG A 111 3.87 14.49 11.78
CA ARG A 111 3.67 15.76 11.06
C ARG A 111 4.94 16.22 10.34
N ARG A 112 6.12 15.98 10.94
CA ARG A 112 7.40 16.23 10.28
C ARG A 112 7.52 15.43 8.99
N PHE A 113 7.14 14.15 8.99
CA PHE A 113 7.16 13.32 7.77
C PHE A 113 6.10 13.73 6.75
N LEU A 114 4.94 14.28 7.15
CA LEU A 114 4.03 14.92 6.20
C LEU A 114 4.68 16.09 5.47
N LYS A 115 5.42 16.95 6.19
CA LYS A 115 6.17 18.08 5.59
C LYS A 115 7.27 17.58 4.65
N LEU A 116 8.04 16.59 5.08
CA LEU A 116 9.11 15.99 4.27
C LEU A 116 8.57 15.32 2.99
N ALA A 117 7.41 14.68 3.07
CA ALA A 117 6.71 14.12 1.91
C ALA A 117 6.27 15.22 0.93
N LYS A 118 5.66 16.29 1.44
CA LYS A 118 5.23 17.42 0.60
C LYS A 118 6.40 18.19 -0.01
N GLN A 119 7.51 18.36 0.71
CA GLN A 119 8.74 18.94 0.16
C GLN A 119 9.27 18.14 -1.03
N ARG A 120 9.07 16.81 -1.05
CA ARG A 120 9.43 15.90 -2.14
C ARG A 120 8.30 15.65 -3.12
N LYS A 121 7.24 16.48 -3.06
CA LYS A 121 6.11 16.49 -4.00
C LYS A 121 5.33 15.17 -4.02
N VAL A 122 5.23 14.47 -2.88
CA VAL A 122 4.28 13.36 -2.75
C VAL A 122 2.88 13.89 -3.01
N PRO A 123 2.17 13.37 -4.04
CA PRO A 123 0.93 14.01 -4.49
C PRO A 123 -0.22 13.82 -3.51
N TYR A 124 -0.30 12.67 -2.82
CA TYR A 124 -1.48 12.31 -2.02
C TYR A 124 -1.12 11.91 -0.59
N LEU A 125 -2.02 12.25 0.35
CA LEU A 125 -1.94 11.86 1.75
C LEU A 125 -3.23 11.15 2.15
N LEU A 126 -3.10 10.04 2.89
CA LEU A 126 -4.20 9.27 3.47
C LEU A 126 -4.04 9.22 4.99
N ALA A 127 -4.98 9.80 5.72
CA ALA A 127 -5.08 9.61 7.16
C ALA A 127 -5.86 8.33 7.47
N PHE A 128 -5.50 7.61 8.53
CA PHE A 128 -6.27 6.47 8.99
C PHE A 128 -6.35 6.40 10.51
N CYS A 129 -7.44 5.82 11.02
CA CYS A 129 -7.67 5.61 12.44
C CYS A 129 -7.69 4.11 12.75
N ASN A 130 -6.89 3.67 13.73
CA ASN A 130 -6.99 2.33 14.30
C ASN A 130 -8.09 2.24 15.37
N SER A 131 -8.36 3.33 16.05
CA SER A 131 -9.38 3.46 17.11
C SER A 131 -9.88 4.90 17.18
N ALA A 132 -11.07 5.07 17.72
CA ALA A 132 -11.52 6.37 18.20
C ALA A 132 -10.67 6.81 19.41
N PRO A 133 -10.56 8.13 19.68
CA PRO A 133 -9.91 8.62 20.89
C PRO A 133 -10.41 7.92 22.15
N VAL A 134 -9.50 7.60 23.06
CA VAL A 134 -9.81 6.86 24.31
C VAL A 134 -10.97 7.47 25.12
N TYR A 135 -11.19 8.77 24.99
CA TYR A 135 -12.30 9.48 25.67
C TYR A 135 -13.69 9.09 25.15
N PHE A 136 -13.76 8.59 23.92
CA PHE A 136 -15.00 8.17 23.24
C PHE A 136 -15.21 6.66 23.25
N THR A 137 -14.22 5.89 23.71
CA THR A 137 -14.31 4.43 23.71
C THR A 137 -15.12 3.90 24.91
N GLN A 138 -15.79 2.78 24.70
CA GLN A 138 -16.65 2.17 25.74
C GLN A 138 -15.85 1.61 26.92
N ASN A 139 -14.66 1.04 26.67
CA ASN A 139 -13.79 0.49 27.71
C ASN A 139 -12.72 1.49 28.22
N GLY A 140 -12.65 2.70 27.66
CA GLY A 140 -11.67 3.72 28.04
C GLY A 140 -10.25 3.47 27.47
N TRP A 141 -10.09 2.45 26.61
CA TRP A 141 -8.82 2.14 25.92
C TRP A 141 -8.93 2.31 24.41
N ALA A 142 -7.81 2.44 23.75
CA ALA A 142 -7.72 2.42 22.29
C ALA A 142 -7.67 0.99 21.69
N THR A 143 -7.97 -0.01 22.48
CA THR A 143 -8.01 -1.42 22.11
C THR A 143 -9.37 -2.00 22.46
N ASN A 144 -9.74 -3.10 21.82
CA ASN A 144 -11.02 -3.77 22.07
C ASN A 144 -10.94 -4.84 23.19
N THR A 145 -9.94 -4.78 24.03
CA THR A 145 -9.67 -5.76 25.10
C THR A 145 -10.92 -6.05 25.92
N GLY A 146 -11.27 -7.33 26.04
CA GLY A 146 -12.44 -7.80 26.82
C GLY A 146 -13.78 -7.58 26.13
N ARG A 147 -13.83 -7.22 24.85
CA ARG A 147 -15.04 -6.95 24.08
C ARG A 147 -15.18 -7.91 22.89
N GLY A 148 -16.39 -7.98 22.31
CA GLY A 148 -16.69 -8.77 21.12
C GLY A 148 -16.40 -8.03 19.81
N GLY A 149 -17.06 -8.45 18.72
CA GLY A 149 -16.88 -7.95 17.37
C GLY A 149 -17.58 -6.64 17.02
N THR A 150 -17.99 -5.84 18.00
CA THR A 150 -18.62 -4.52 17.79
C THR A 150 -17.65 -3.39 18.08
N ILE A 151 -17.91 -2.22 17.52
CA ILE A 151 -17.03 -1.07 17.64
C ILE A 151 -16.83 -0.64 19.12
N ASN A 152 -15.61 -0.30 19.46
CA ASN A 152 -15.27 0.25 20.78
C ASN A 152 -15.54 1.77 20.82
N LEU A 153 -16.74 2.17 20.46
CA LEU A 153 -17.20 3.56 20.44
C LEU A 153 -18.50 3.65 21.23
N LYS A 154 -18.63 4.65 22.11
CA LYS A 154 -19.89 4.91 22.82
C LYS A 154 -20.99 5.27 21.83
N ASP A 155 -22.22 4.83 22.10
CA ASP A 155 -23.35 5.01 21.19
C ASP A 155 -23.67 6.49 20.90
N ASP A 156 -23.37 7.38 21.85
CA ASP A 156 -23.56 8.82 21.76
C ASP A 156 -22.33 9.59 21.26
N CYS A 157 -21.27 8.91 20.79
CA CYS A 157 -20.01 9.54 20.37
C CYS A 157 -19.68 9.38 18.88
N TYR A 158 -20.61 8.96 18.03
CA TYR A 158 -20.34 8.82 16.58
C TYR A 158 -20.08 10.15 15.89
N ASP A 159 -20.83 11.17 16.21
CA ASP A 159 -20.62 12.53 15.71
C ASP A 159 -19.37 13.19 16.34
N ASP A 160 -19.07 12.89 17.60
CA ASP A 160 -17.83 13.33 18.26
C ASP A 160 -16.58 12.76 17.59
N PHE A 161 -16.60 11.47 17.25
CA PHE A 161 -15.50 10.83 16.52
C PHE A 161 -15.34 11.43 15.11
N ALA A 162 -16.43 11.62 14.40
CA ALA A 162 -16.42 12.28 13.09
C ALA A 162 -15.87 13.71 13.17
N ARG A 163 -16.29 14.48 14.18
CA ARG A 163 -15.82 15.83 14.45
C ARG A 163 -14.33 15.84 14.81
N PHE A 164 -13.85 14.87 15.63
CA PHE A 164 -12.43 14.71 15.93
C PHE A 164 -11.59 14.54 14.66
N ILE A 165 -12.00 13.66 13.74
CA ILE A 165 -11.30 13.44 12.48
C ILE A 165 -11.26 14.73 11.66
N ALA A 166 -12.43 15.36 11.42
CA ALA A 166 -12.51 16.58 10.64
C ALA A 166 -11.68 17.72 11.25
N THR A 167 -11.73 17.90 12.57
CA THR A 167 -10.97 18.92 13.29
C THR A 167 -9.48 18.64 13.23
N SER A 168 -9.03 17.39 13.35
CA SER A 168 -7.65 16.99 13.25
C SER A 168 -7.05 17.27 11.88
N LEU A 169 -7.77 16.92 10.80
CA LEU A 169 -7.35 17.19 9.43
C LEU A 169 -7.30 18.69 9.12
N LYS A 170 -8.29 19.43 9.59
CA LYS A 170 -8.32 20.88 9.46
C LYS A 170 -7.18 21.55 10.24
N GLY A 171 -6.90 21.07 11.44
CA GLY A 171 -5.78 21.57 12.25
C GLY A 171 -4.42 21.32 11.60
N ILE A 172 -4.21 20.17 10.96
CA ILE A 172 -3.01 19.90 10.16
C ILE A 172 -2.89 20.91 9.01
N GLU A 173 -4.00 21.21 8.33
CA GLU A 173 -4.01 22.21 7.25
C GLU A 173 -3.70 23.62 7.78
N GLU A 174 -4.31 24.02 8.89
CA GLU A 174 -4.13 25.36 9.49
C GLU A 174 -2.73 25.54 10.10
N HIS A 175 -2.17 24.53 10.76
CA HIS A 175 -0.89 24.66 11.46
C HIS A 175 0.33 24.23 10.61
N ASP A 176 0.16 23.34 9.65
CA ASP A 176 1.26 22.82 8.83
C ASP A 176 1.16 23.22 7.36
N GLY A 177 0.04 23.81 6.92
CA GLY A 177 -0.20 24.13 5.52
C GLY A 177 -0.37 22.90 4.62
N ILE A 178 -0.80 21.77 5.19
CA ILE A 178 -0.87 20.49 4.50
C ILE A 178 -2.32 20.03 4.38
N HIS A 179 -2.80 19.93 3.14
CA HIS A 179 -4.09 19.31 2.84
C HIS A 179 -3.95 17.78 2.86
N VAL A 180 -4.93 17.09 3.46
CA VAL A 180 -5.03 15.63 3.47
C VAL A 180 -6.12 15.19 2.50
N ASP A 181 -5.77 14.40 1.50
CA ASP A 181 -6.64 14.06 0.39
C ASP A 181 -7.69 13.02 0.76
N TYR A 182 -7.30 12.04 1.58
CA TYR A 182 -8.14 10.90 1.94
C TYR A 182 -8.12 10.62 3.44
N VAL A 183 -9.20 10.02 3.93
CA VAL A 183 -9.27 9.51 5.30
C VAL A 183 -10.00 8.17 5.35
N SER A 184 -9.40 7.22 6.05
CA SER A 184 -9.99 5.92 6.42
C SER A 184 -10.35 5.97 7.91
N PRO A 185 -11.63 6.07 8.28
CA PRO A 185 -12.01 6.24 9.68
C PRO A 185 -11.90 4.97 10.52
N ILE A 186 -11.90 3.79 9.87
CA ILE A 186 -11.84 2.50 10.56
C ILE A 186 -10.92 1.56 9.79
N ASN A 187 -9.82 1.16 10.44
CA ASN A 187 -8.89 0.16 9.95
C ASN A 187 -9.30 -1.23 10.43
N GLU A 188 -9.36 -2.20 9.51
CA GLU A 188 -9.64 -3.61 9.78
C GLU A 188 -10.85 -3.86 10.68
N PRO A 189 -12.06 -3.40 10.30
CA PRO A 189 -13.27 -3.59 11.10
C PRO A 189 -13.66 -5.06 11.27
N ASP A 190 -13.24 -5.92 10.37
CA ASP A 190 -13.42 -7.37 10.38
C ASP A 190 -12.45 -8.09 11.33
N GLY A 191 -11.40 -7.42 11.81
CA GLY A 191 -10.48 -7.92 12.83
C GLY A 191 -11.15 -8.06 14.21
N HIS A 192 -10.53 -8.84 15.09
CA HIS A 192 -11.09 -9.06 16.43
C HIS A 192 -10.69 -7.98 17.44
N TRP A 193 -9.41 -7.59 17.45
CA TRP A 193 -8.84 -6.53 18.30
C TRP A 193 -9.12 -6.67 19.81
N ASN A 194 -9.55 -7.84 20.29
CA ASN A 194 -10.02 -8.09 21.65
C ASN A 194 -9.06 -8.93 22.51
N TRP A 195 -7.82 -9.14 22.03
CA TRP A 195 -6.82 -9.92 22.77
C TRP A 195 -6.30 -9.19 24.01
N LEU A 196 -5.86 -9.93 24.99
CA LEU A 196 -5.12 -9.42 26.13
C LEU A 196 -3.68 -9.12 25.75
N GLY A 197 -3.09 -8.03 26.31
CA GLY A 197 -1.75 -7.58 25.94
C GLY A 197 -1.65 -7.16 24.47
N PRO A 198 -2.50 -6.23 24.03
CA PRO A 198 -2.51 -5.79 22.63
C PRO A 198 -1.20 -5.09 22.26
N LYS A 199 -0.80 -5.26 21.00
CA LYS A 199 0.45 -4.68 20.48
C LYS A 199 0.24 -3.33 19.81
N GLN A 200 -1.01 -2.89 19.64
CA GLN A 200 -1.38 -1.66 18.94
C GLN A 200 -2.81 -1.25 19.26
N GLU A 201 -3.16 -0.03 18.90
CA GLU A 201 -4.55 0.43 18.87
C GLU A 201 -5.35 -0.36 17.81
N GLY A 202 -6.63 -0.58 18.07
CA GLY A 202 -7.53 -1.28 17.14
C GLY A 202 -8.94 -1.44 17.67
N SER A 203 -9.91 -1.45 16.78
CA SER A 203 -11.31 -1.68 17.09
C SER A 203 -12.00 -2.40 15.93
N PRO A 204 -12.71 -3.50 16.18
CA PRO A 204 -13.61 -4.05 15.18
C PRO A 204 -14.80 -3.11 14.96
N ALA A 205 -15.58 -3.39 13.94
CA ALA A 205 -16.88 -2.74 13.73
C ALA A 205 -17.75 -3.62 12.84
N THR A 206 -19.05 -3.61 13.08
CA THR A 206 -20.02 -4.17 12.15
C THR A 206 -20.19 -3.25 10.93
N ASN A 207 -20.68 -3.79 9.82
CA ASN A 207 -20.96 -2.98 8.62
C ASN A 207 -21.90 -1.80 8.89
N ARG A 208 -22.85 -1.96 9.82
CA ARG A 208 -23.74 -0.87 10.25
C ARG A 208 -23.00 0.23 10.98
N GLU A 209 -22.08 -0.14 11.87
CA GLU A 209 -21.25 0.81 12.62
C GLU A 209 -20.29 1.54 11.69
N VAL A 210 -19.64 0.84 10.76
CA VAL A 210 -18.82 1.46 9.70
C VAL A 210 -19.63 2.46 8.90
N ALA A 211 -20.82 2.07 8.46
CA ALA A 211 -21.69 2.96 7.68
C ALA A 211 -22.17 4.17 8.51
N HIS A 212 -22.42 4.00 9.81
CA HIS A 212 -22.77 5.11 10.69
C HIS A 212 -21.61 6.10 10.82
N VAL A 213 -20.40 5.63 11.14
CA VAL A 213 -19.21 6.49 11.23
C VAL A 213 -18.96 7.21 9.90
N ALA A 214 -19.04 6.52 8.77
CA ALA A 214 -18.82 7.11 7.46
C ALA A 214 -19.83 8.22 7.12
N ARG A 215 -21.10 8.04 7.48
CA ARG A 215 -22.15 9.06 7.29
C ARG A 215 -21.92 10.28 8.18
N GLU A 216 -21.61 10.09 9.46
CA GLU A 216 -21.29 11.21 10.36
C GLU A 216 -20.04 11.95 9.90
N LEU A 217 -19.01 11.22 9.45
CA LEU A 217 -17.80 11.84 8.90
C LEU A 217 -18.08 12.62 7.61
N ASN A 218 -18.91 12.08 6.71
CA ASN A 218 -19.33 12.79 5.50
C ASN A 218 -20.04 14.13 5.86
N LYS A 219 -20.88 14.14 6.89
CA LYS A 219 -21.53 15.38 7.39
C LYS A 219 -20.50 16.35 7.98
N ALA A 220 -19.58 15.85 8.82
CA ALA A 220 -18.57 16.68 9.49
C ALA A 220 -17.62 17.34 8.50
N LEU A 221 -17.13 16.59 7.52
CA LEU A 221 -16.26 17.12 6.46
C LEU A 221 -16.99 18.13 5.59
N ALA A 222 -18.23 17.85 5.18
CA ALA A 222 -19.06 18.77 4.39
C ALA A 222 -19.36 20.07 5.14
N LYS A 223 -19.71 19.99 6.43
CA LYS A 223 -19.93 21.15 7.30
C LYS A 223 -18.69 22.07 7.38
N ASN A 224 -17.51 21.46 7.41
CA ASN A 224 -16.23 22.18 7.42
C ASN A 224 -15.74 22.57 6.01
N LYS A 225 -16.54 22.34 4.96
CA LYS A 225 -16.19 22.61 3.54
C LYS A 225 -14.89 21.95 3.08
N MET A 226 -14.55 20.81 3.66
CA MET A 226 -13.35 20.05 3.33
C MET A 226 -13.55 19.22 2.06
N GLN A 227 -12.48 19.08 1.30
CA GLN A 227 -12.45 18.27 0.06
C GLN A 227 -11.92 16.86 0.29
N THR A 228 -11.50 16.56 1.51
CA THR A 228 -11.02 15.22 1.90
C THR A 228 -12.07 14.16 1.60
N ARG A 229 -11.67 13.06 0.95
CA ARG A 229 -12.55 11.95 0.57
C ARG A 229 -12.41 10.79 1.55
N ILE A 230 -13.51 10.09 1.77
CA ILE A 230 -13.58 8.97 2.72
C ILE A 230 -13.32 7.66 1.99
N LEU A 231 -12.32 6.92 2.45
CA LEU A 231 -12.07 5.54 2.07
C LEU A 231 -12.85 4.61 3.00
N VAL A 232 -13.70 3.77 2.47
CA VAL A 232 -14.38 2.69 3.17
C VAL A 232 -14.00 1.39 2.51
N ASN A 233 -13.83 0.42 3.26
CA ASN A 233 -13.14 0.32 4.52
C ASN A 233 -11.79 -0.33 4.24
N GLU A 234 -10.95 -0.47 5.22
CA GLU A 234 -9.69 -1.22 5.06
C GLU A 234 -9.87 -2.60 5.72
N SER A 235 -10.47 -3.56 4.98
CA SER A 235 -10.66 -4.93 5.44
C SER A 235 -9.32 -5.63 5.69
N SER A 236 -9.19 -6.40 6.76
CA SER A 236 -7.96 -7.14 7.08
C SER A 236 -7.67 -8.29 6.12
N ASP A 237 -8.69 -8.74 5.38
CA ASP A 237 -8.63 -9.94 4.56
C ASP A 237 -9.58 -9.79 3.36
N TYR A 238 -9.08 -10.03 2.15
CA TYR A 238 -9.89 -9.95 0.91
C TYR A 238 -11.13 -10.83 0.95
N ARG A 239 -11.10 -11.95 1.70
CA ARG A 239 -12.24 -12.85 1.81
C ARG A 239 -13.42 -12.21 2.54
N CYS A 240 -13.16 -11.29 3.48
CA CYS A 240 -14.21 -10.54 4.17
C CYS A 240 -14.90 -9.50 3.27
N LEU A 241 -14.20 -9.01 2.25
CA LEU A 241 -14.82 -8.19 1.19
C LEU A 241 -15.86 -8.99 0.40
N LEU A 242 -15.62 -10.29 0.20
CA LEU A 242 -16.41 -11.20 -0.63
C LEU A 242 -17.45 -12.03 0.15
N GLY A 243 -17.16 -12.35 1.43
CA GLY A 243 -17.94 -13.28 2.25
C GLY A 243 -17.74 -13.05 3.74
N THR A 244 -17.85 -14.11 4.52
CA THR A 244 -17.83 -14.07 6.00
C THR A 244 -16.62 -14.79 6.60
N HIS A 245 -15.54 -14.94 5.89
CA HIS A 245 -14.39 -15.73 6.36
C HIS A 245 -13.97 -15.33 7.79
N GLU A 246 -14.00 -16.30 8.71
CA GLU A 246 -13.70 -16.14 10.15
C GLU A 246 -14.42 -14.98 10.86
N THR A 247 -15.40 -14.35 10.22
CA THR A 247 -16.25 -13.30 10.79
C THR A 247 -17.72 -13.70 10.75
N ASP A 248 -18.55 -12.99 11.48
CA ASP A 248 -19.98 -13.09 11.32
C ASP A 248 -20.46 -12.30 10.08
N TRP A 249 -21.71 -12.54 9.67
CA TRP A 249 -22.30 -11.85 8.52
C TRP A 249 -22.40 -10.33 8.69
N GLN A 250 -22.31 -9.83 9.92
CA GLN A 250 -22.35 -8.40 10.20
C GLN A 250 -21.04 -7.68 9.88
N ARG A 251 -19.96 -8.43 9.71
CA ARG A 251 -18.60 -7.92 9.41
C ARG A 251 -18.01 -8.47 8.11
N GLY A 252 -18.79 -9.18 7.32
CA GLY A 252 -18.40 -9.72 6.03
C GLY A 252 -19.26 -9.17 4.89
N TYR A 253 -19.09 -9.73 3.66
CA TYR A 253 -19.77 -9.27 2.45
C TYR A 253 -19.68 -7.75 2.24
N GLU A 254 -18.55 -7.16 2.52
CA GLU A 254 -18.40 -5.70 2.68
C GLU A 254 -18.63 -4.94 1.36
N ILE A 255 -18.17 -5.48 0.21
CA ILE A 255 -18.45 -4.87 -1.11
C ILE A 255 -19.97 -4.77 -1.32
N ASN A 256 -20.68 -5.85 -1.06
CA ASN A 256 -22.14 -5.87 -1.23
C ASN A 256 -22.83 -4.97 -0.20
N SER A 257 -22.36 -4.99 1.05
CA SER A 257 -22.91 -4.19 2.13
C SER A 257 -22.83 -2.69 1.84
N PHE A 258 -21.66 -2.19 1.40
CA PHE A 258 -21.48 -0.75 1.25
C PHE A 258 -21.86 -0.20 -0.11
N PHE A 259 -21.89 -1.04 -1.16
CA PHE A 259 -22.08 -0.59 -2.54
C PHE A 259 -23.25 -1.25 -3.28
N SER A 260 -24.07 -2.04 -2.59
CA SER A 260 -25.35 -2.48 -3.15
C SER A 260 -26.50 -1.60 -2.67
N LYS A 261 -27.29 -1.07 -3.58
CA LYS A 261 -28.45 -0.21 -3.25
C LYS A 261 -29.50 -0.93 -2.40
N ASP A 262 -29.56 -2.26 -2.51
CA ASP A 262 -30.48 -3.08 -1.71
C ASP A 262 -30.06 -3.18 -0.25
N SER A 263 -28.81 -2.89 0.07
CA SER A 263 -28.25 -2.85 1.43
C SER A 263 -28.60 -1.51 2.11
N THR A 264 -29.86 -1.18 2.23
CA THR A 264 -30.36 0.16 2.62
C THR A 264 -29.79 0.72 3.92
N LYS A 265 -29.43 -0.17 4.88
CA LYS A 265 -28.88 0.24 6.19
C LYS A 265 -27.38 0.55 6.14
N THR A 266 -26.67 -0.01 5.19
CA THR A 266 -25.20 0.07 5.09
C THR A 266 -24.71 0.74 3.81
N TYR A 267 -25.58 0.94 2.82
CA TYR A 267 -25.23 1.54 1.54
C TYR A 267 -24.61 2.93 1.70
N LEU A 268 -23.43 3.12 1.09
CA LEU A 268 -22.63 4.35 1.15
C LEU A 268 -22.42 5.02 -0.19
N GLY A 269 -22.83 4.38 -1.29
CA GLY A 269 -22.66 4.93 -2.63
C GLY A 269 -23.43 6.23 -2.92
N ASN A 270 -24.30 6.67 -2.00
CA ASN A 270 -25.02 7.95 -2.04
C ASN A 270 -24.34 9.05 -1.19
N GLN A 271 -23.24 8.76 -0.51
CA GLN A 271 -22.52 9.75 0.29
C GLN A 271 -21.52 10.50 -0.60
N LYS A 272 -21.65 11.82 -0.67
CA LYS A 272 -20.89 12.66 -1.63
C LYS A 272 -19.37 12.53 -1.49
N LEU A 273 -18.87 12.43 -0.26
CA LEU A 273 -17.43 12.39 0.02
C LEU A 273 -16.87 10.97 0.12
N VAL A 274 -17.71 9.94 0.15
CA VAL A 274 -17.24 8.54 0.09
C VAL A 274 -16.74 8.24 -1.33
N LEU A 275 -15.54 7.68 -1.41
CA LEU A 275 -14.96 7.25 -2.68
C LEU A 275 -15.74 6.08 -3.29
N PRO A 276 -15.94 6.03 -4.61
CA PRO A 276 -16.54 4.88 -5.28
C PRO A 276 -15.50 3.75 -5.43
N LEU A 277 -14.95 3.32 -4.31
CA LEU A 277 -13.96 2.24 -4.22
C LEU A 277 -13.95 1.64 -2.81
N ILE A 278 -13.32 0.49 -2.68
CA ILE A 278 -13.13 -0.18 -1.40
C ILE A 278 -11.66 -0.47 -1.17
N GLY A 279 -11.22 -0.36 0.09
CA GLY A 279 -9.89 -0.74 0.54
C GLY A 279 -9.86 -2.16 1.11
N GLY A 280 -8.69 -2.79 1.06
CA GLY A 280 -8.46 -4.08 1.70
C GLY A 280 -6.99 -4.42 1.79
N HIS A 281 -6.68 -5.33 2.71
CA HIS A 281 -5.36 -5.85 2.98
C HIS A 281 -5.24 -7.28 2.45
N SER A 282 -4.09 -7.63 1.88
CA SER A 282 -3.90 -8.95 1.26
C SER A 282 -3.50 -10.06 2.24
N TYR A 283 -3.57 -9.78 3.53
CA TYR A 283 -3.21 -10.76 4.56
C TYR A 283 -3.95 -12.08 4.37
N TRP A 284 -3.25 -13.20 4.61
CA TRP A 284 -3.78 -14.58 4.56
C TRP A 284 -4.25 -15.06 3.16
N THR A 285 -4.08 -14.24 2.11
CA THR A 285 -4.53 -14.55 0.75
C THR A 285 -3.39 -14.66 -0.27
N ASN A 286 -2.14 -14.78 0.19
CA ASN A 286 -0.95 -14.76 -0.66
C ASN A 286 -0.39 -16.16 -0.98
N THR A 287 -0.95 -17.21 -0.43
CA THR A 287 -0.51 -18.60 -0.60
C THR A 287 -1.69 -19.57 -0.39
N PRO A 288 -1.74 -20.73 -1.07
CA PRO A 288 -0.92 -21.13 -2.22
C PRO A 288 -1.25 -20.31 -3.48
N ILE A 289 -0.40 -20.36 -4.51
CA ILE A 289 -0.51 -19.53 -5.72
C ILE A 289 -1.87 -19.62 -6.42
N PRO A 290 -2.46 -20.80 -6.68
CA PRO A 290 -3.78 -20.87 -7.32
C PRO A 290 -4.86 -20.14 -6.52
N TYR A 291 -4.83 -20.28 -5.19
CA TYR A 291 -5.76 -19.61 -4.29
C TYR A 291 -5.55 -18.08 -4.26
N MET A 292 -4.30 -17.62 -4.25
CA MET A 292 -3.97 -16.20 -4.33
C MET A 292 -4.60 -15.57 -5.58
N ARG A 293 -4.49 -16.23 -6.73
CA ARG A 293 -5.05 -15.79 -8.01
C ARG A 293 -6.57 -15.80 -7.99
N GLU A 294 -7.17 -16.89 -7.54
CA GLU A 294 -8.63 -17.07 -7.48
C GLU A 294 -9.31 -15.97 -6.66
N VAL A 295 -8.84 -15.70 -5.45
CA VAL A 295 -9.41 -14.66 -4.58
C VAL A 295 -9.36 -13.28 -5.26
N ARG A 296 -8.26 -12.97 -5.94
CA ARG A 296 -8.09 -11.70 -6.66
C ARG A 296 -9.00 -11.56 -7.86
N MET A 297 -9.20 -12.63 -8.61
CA MET A 297 -10.17 -12.64 -9.72
C MET A 297 -11.61 -12.47 -9.24
N GLN A 298 -11.99 -13.11 -8.14
CA GLN A 298 -13.28 -12.92 -7.50
C GLN A 298 -13.47 -11.47 -7.01
N LEU A 299 -12.44 -10.89 -6.43
CA LEU A 299 -12.46 -9.49 -5.97
C LEU A 299 -12.61 -8.51 -7.13
N ARG A 300 -11.86 -8.70 -8.22
CA ARG A 300 -12.01 -7.91 -9.46
C ARG A 300 -13.45 -7.95 -9.97
N GLU A 301 -14.04 -9.13 -10.04
CA GLU A 301 -15.40 -9.31 -10.56
C GLU A 301 -16.45 -8.67 -9.63
N ALA A 302 -16.30 -8.83 -8.30
CA ALA A 302 -17.22 -8.22 -7.33
C ALA A 302 -17.19 -6.67 -7.42
N CYS A 303 -16.00 -6.08 -7.52
CA CYS A 303 -15.85 -4.63 -7.71
C CYS A 303 -16.44 -4.17 -9.05
N ARG A 304 -16.18 -4.91 -10.14
CA ARG A 304 -16.73 -4.62 -11.47
C ARG A 304 -18.26 -4.60 -11.47
N GLN A 305 -18.89 -5.57 -10.81
CA GLN A 305 -20.36 -5.67 -10.70
C GLN A 305 -20.98 -4.47 -9.97
N LYS A 306 -20.25 -3.88 -9.03
CA LYS A 306 -20.71 -2.68 -8.29
C LYS A 306 -20.26 -1.37 -8.92
N GLY A 307 -19.45 -1.42 -9.99
CA GLY A 307 -18.89 -0.22 -10.63
C GLY A 307 -17.93 0.56 -9.73
N ILE A 308 -17.22 -0.12 -8.83
CA ILE A 308 -16.25 0.46 -7.91
C ILE A 308 -14.84 -0.01 -8.22
N LYS A 309 -13.84 0.74 -7.71
CA LYS A 309 -12.43 0.40 -7.79
C LYS A 309 -11.97 -0.30 -6.51
N PHE A 310 -10.76 -0.84 -6.54
CA PHE A 310 -10.13 -1.51 -5.41
C PHE A 310 -8.76 -0.90 -5.10
N TRP A 311 -8.51 -0.61 -3.81
CA TRP A 311 -7.20 -0.26 -3.27
C TRP A 311 -6.69 -1.37 -2.36
N GLN A 312 -5.51 -1.92 -2.66
CA GLN A 312 -4.73 -2.66 -1.68
C GLN A 312 -4.00 -1.64 -0.82
N THR A 313 -4.42 -1.49 0.43
CA THR A 313 -4.00 -0.38 1.29
C THR A 313 -2.95 -0.77 2.32
N GLU A 314 -2.74 -2.08 2.55
CA GLU A 314 -1.77 -2.58 3.51
C GLU A 314 -1.44 -4.04 3.29
N THR A 315 -0.17 -4.41 3.39
CA THR A 315 0.29 -5.77 3.60
C THR A 315 1.72 -5.80 4.13
N CYS A 316 2.07 -6.85 4.84
CA CYS A 316 3.43 -7.23 5.21
C CYS A 316 3.52 -8.75 5.35
N ILE A 317 4.69 -9.26 5.71
CA ILE A 317 4.86 -10.70 5.96
C ILE A 317 4.42 -11.01 7.38
N MET A 318 3.35 -11.80 7.50
CA MET A 318 2.80 -12.29 8.77
C MET A 318 2.48 -13.78 8.69
N GLY A 319 2.43 -14.41 9.85
CA GLY A 319 2.06 -15.81 9.96
C GLY A 319 3.15 -16.77 9.48
N ASN A 320 2.76 -18.01 9.27
CA ASN A 320 3.64 -19.07 8.77
C ASN A 320 3.33 -19.32 7.30
N ASP A 321 4.26 -18.95 6.45
CA ASP A 321 4.23 -19.24 5.02
C ASP A 321 5.38 -20.23 4.72
N GLU A 322 5.08 -21.33 4.04
CA GLU A 322 6.08 -22.37 3.76
C GLU A 322 7.25 -21.87 2.92
N GLU A 323 6.99 -20.95 1.99
CA GLU A 323 8.00 -20.41 1.09
C GLU A 323 8.90 -19.38 1.79
N ILE A 324 8.30 -18.46 2.56
CA ILE A 324 9.04 -17.31 3.11
C ILE A 324 9.30 -17.44 4.61
N GLY A 325 8.54 -18.28 5.30
CA GLY A 325 8.53 -18.39 6.76
C GLY A 325 7.65 -17.31 7.42
N GLY A 326 7.79 -17.17 8.74
CA GLY A 326 7.05 -16.17 9.51
C GLY A 326 7.61 -14.76 9.36
N GLY A 327 6.86 -13.77 9.88
CA GLY A 327 7.24 -12.37 9.84
C GLY A 327 8.37 -11.97 10.81
N GLY A 328 8.79 -12.84 11.72
CA GLY A 328 9.85 -12.53 12.68
C GLY A 328 11.22 -12.32 12.05
N GLY A 329 12.02 -11.44 12.65
CA GLY A 329 13.34 -11.06 12.14
C GLY A 329 13.27 -10.07 11.00
N TYR A 330 14.35 -9.94 10.24
CA TYR A 330 14.44 -9.04 9.09
C TYR A 330 15.24 -9.69 7.96
N ASP A 331 14.81 -9.49 6.73
CA ASP A 331 15.46 -10.03 5.53
C ASP A 331 15.86 -8.89 4.59
N PHE A 332 17.17 -8.74 4.36
CA PHE A 332 17.75 -7.77 3.43
C PHE A 332 17.91 -8.32 2.01
N SER A 333 17.67 -9.62 1.82
CA SER A 333 17.88 -10.31 0.54
C SER A 333 16.71 -10.13 -0.43
N MET A 334 16.90 -10.64 -1.64
CA MET A 334 15.83 -10.69 -2.64
C MET A 334 14.73 -11.71 -2.30
N LYS A 335 14.89 -12.59 -1.30
CA LYS A 335 13.88 -13.60 -0.97
C LYS A 335 12.52 -12.96 -0.65
N THR A 336 12.48 -12.09 0.37
CA THR A 336 11.26 -11.35 0.73
C THR A 336 10.83 -10.38 -0.37
N ALA A 337 11.79 -9.71 -1.00
CA ALA A 337 11.52 -8.72 -2.04
C ALA A 337 10.83 -9.34 -3.27
N LEU A 338 11.27 -10.52 -3.73
CA LEU A 338 10.64 -11.23 -4.84
C LEU A 338 9.26 -11.78 -4.48
N TYR A 339 9.10 -12.33 -3.27
CA TYR A 339 7.81 -12.77 -2.78
C TYR A 339 6.78 -11.63 -2.80
N VAL A 340 7.17 -10.44 -2.33
CA VAL A 340 6.32 -9.25 -2.36
C VAL A 340 6.09 -8.74 -3.78
N ALA A 341 7.10 -8.76 -4.66
CA ALA A 341 6.94 -8.41 -6.07
C ALA A 341 5.87 -9.27 -6.75
N ARG A 342 5.83 -10.57 -6.43
CA ARG A 342 4.78 -11.48 -6.91
C ARG A 342 3.39 -11.10 -6.39
N ILE A 343 3.28 -10.68 -5.13
CA ILE A 343 2.01 -10.17 -4.57
C ILE A 343 1.59 -8.89 -5.31
N ILE A 344 2.49 -7.94 -5.50
CA ILE A 344 2.21 -6.69 -6.24
C ILE A 344 1.68 -7.01 -7.64
N HIS A 345 2.39 -7.90 -8.36
CA HIS A 345 1.97 -8.31 -9.70
C HIS A 345 0.55 -8.88 -9.71
N HIS A 346 0.24 -9.79 -8.79
CA HIS A 346 -1.08 -10.42 -8.72
C HIS A 346 -2.19 -9.44 -8.32
N ASP A 347 -1.93 -8.51 -7.40
CA ASP A 347 -2.89 -7.48 -7.04
C ASP A 347 -3.19 -6.53 -8.21
N LEU A 348 -2.16 -6.12 -8.95
CA LEU A 348 -2.34 -5.23 -10.11
C LEU A 348 -3.00 -5.92 -11.31
N VAL A 349 -2.60 -7.16 -11.60
CA VAL A 349 -3.04 -7.88 -12.81
C VAL A 349 -4.36 -8.62 -12.60
N TYR A 350 -4.52 -9.33 -11.48
CA TYR A 350 -5.69 -10.19 -11.23
C TYR A 350 -6.77 -9.51 -10.39
N ALA A 351 -6.42 -8.75 -9.35
CA ALA A 351 -7.40 -7.99 -8.57
C ALA A 351 -7.79 -6.66 -9.23
N ASN A 352 -7.04 -6.24 -10.25
CA ASN A 352 -7.22 -4.93 -10.89
C ASN A 352 -7.08 -3.76 -9.91
N ALA A 353 -6.22 -3.92 -8.90
CA ALA A 353 -5.96 -2.88 -7.92
C ALA A 353 -5.46 -1.60 -8.59
N VAL A 354 -6.00 -0.46 -8.20
CA VAL A 354 -5.58 0.85 -8.72
C VAL A 354 -4.62 1.57 -7.77
N SER A 355 -4.44 1.07 -6.56
CA SER A 355 -3.48 1.53 -5.57
C SER A 355 -2.89 0.34 -4.84
N TRP A 356 -1.60 0.41 -4.51
CA TRP A 356 -0.92 -0.64 -3.75
C TRP A 356 0.00 -0.03 -2.69
N SER A 357 -0.16 -0.45 -1.43
CA SER A 357 0.62 0.06 -0.30
C SER A 357 1.17 -1.05 0.58
N TRP A 358 2.43 -0.88 0.97
CA TRP A 358 3.06 -1.67 2.01
C TRP A 358 2.61 -1.18 3.40
N TRP A 359 2.70 -2.06 4.44
CA TRP A 359 2.33 -1.68 5.80
C TRP A 359 3.26 -0.62 6.36
N ARG A 360 4.42 -0.99 6.91
CA ARG A 360 5.31 -0.05 7.59
C ARG A 360 6.43 0.44 6.68
N ALA A 361 6.56 1.75 6.55
CA ALA A 361 7.71 2.31 5.86
C ALA A 361 9.02 2.01 6.60
N ALA A 362 8.98 1.99 7.95
CA ALA A 362 10.15 1.71 8.79
C ALA A 362 9.77 0.84 9.98
N GLY A 363 10.53 -0.23 10.23
CA GLY A 363 10.28 -1.19 11.30
C GLY A 363 11.54 -1.72 11.95
N GLY A 364 11.41 -2.37 13.10
CA GLY A 364 12.53 -2.84 13.92
C GLY A 364 12.69 -4.36 13.99
N ASP A 365 11.67 -5.08 14.38
CA ASP A 365 11.78 -6.46 14.83
C ASP A 365 11.05 -7.48 13.96
N TYR A 366 10.35 -7.01 12.92
CA TYR A 366 9.49 -7.80 12.06
C TYR A 366 9.76 -7.51 10.59
N ARG A 367 9.42 -8.44 9.67
CA ARG A 367 9.52 -8.24 8.22
C ARG A 367 8.41 -7.31 7.69
N ASP A 368 8.13 -6.24 8.40
CA ASP A 368 7.08 -5.30 8.10
C ASP A 368 7.59 -3.91 7.68
N GLY A 369 8.90 -3.65 7.80
CA GLY A 369 9.52 -2.40 7.40
C GLY A 369 10.18 -2.45 6.01
N LEU A 370 9.95 -1.41 5.17
CA LEU A 370 10.77 -1.18 3.98
C LEU A 370 12.19 -0.79 4.38
N LEU A 371 12.30 -0.04 5.47
CA LEU A 371 13.55 0.33 6.12
C LEU A 371 13.68 -0.41 7.45
N ARG A 372 14.86 -0.94 7.74
CA ARG A 372 15.20 -1.46 9.06
C ARG A 372 15.61 -0.32 9.97
N VAL A 373 14.97 -0.21 11.12
CA VAL A 373 15.29 0.78 12.16
C VAL A 373 16.07 0.13 13.30
N TYR A 374 17.16 0.75 13.66
CA TYR A 374 17.95 0.43 14.85
C TYR A 374 17.82 1.58 15.83
N SER A 375 16.86 1.48 16.76
CA SER A 375 16.64 2.50 17.78
C SER A 375 17.55 2.34 18.98
N GLN A 376 17.97 3.45 19.56
CA GLN A 376 18.78 3.53 20.76
C GLN A 376 18.16 4.53 21.75
N ASP A 377 18.58 4.47 23.00
CA ASP A 377 18.14 5.39 24.06
C ASP A 377 16.62 5.58 24.05
N ASN A 378 15.88 4.45 24.06
CA ASN A 378 14.43 4.44 24.11
C ASN A 378 13.79 5.28 22.98
N TRP A 379 14.21 5.06 21.73
CA TRP A 379 13.76 5.74 20.52
C TRP A 379 14.20 7.21 20.36
N LYS A 380 15.04 7.74 21.23
CA LYS A 380 15.52 9.13 21.09
C LYS A 380 16.52 9.32 19.96
N THR A 381 17.24 8.26 19.61
CA THR A 381 18.22 8.28 18.53
C THR A 381 18.34 6.90 17.88
N GLY A 382 19.08 6.83 16.79
CA GLY A 382 19.31 5.59 16.05
C GLY A 382 19.67 5.85 14.60
N TRP A 383 19.53 4.84 13.79
CA TRP A 383 19.72 4.91 12.34
C TRP A 383 18.78 3.95 11.61
N ALA A 384 18.61 4.17 10.31
CA ALA A 384 17.86 3.29 9.44
C ALA A 384 18.76 2.77 8.31
N VAL A 385 18.42 1.58 7.80
CA VAL A 385 19.08 0.93 6.68
C VAL A 385 18.02 0.52 5.66
N ASP A 386 18.34 0.70 4.38
CA ASP A 386 17.49 0.27 3.26
C ASP A 386 17.50 -1.25 3.08
N SER A 387 16.56 -1.75 2.28
CA SER A 387 16.41 -3.17 1.99
C SER A 387 16.13 -3.40 0.50
N LYS A 388 16.32 -4.61 0.02
CA LYS A 388 15.90 -4.99 -1.35
C LYS A 388 14.40 -4.82 -1.54
N LEU A 389 13.59 -5.04 -0.50
CA LEU A 389 12.15 -4.83 -0.53
C LEU A 389 11.78 -3.36 -0.85
N LEU A 390 12.45 -2.39 -0.22
CA LEU A 390 12.27 -0.97 -0.54
C LEU A 390 12.47 -0.73 -2.04
N TRP A 391 13.59 -1.20 -2.57
CA TRP A 391 13.97 -0.92 -3.95
C TRP A 391 13.13 -1.69 -4.97
N VAL A 392 12.64 -2.88 -4.62
CA VAL A 392 11.68 -3.63 -5.44
C VAL A 392 10.33 -2.89 -5.50
N LEU A 393 9.83 -2.34 -4.39
CA LEU A 393 8.67 -1.45 -4.46
C LEU A 393 8.97 -0.24 -5.35
N GLY A 394 10.19 0.27 -5.31
CA GLY A 394 10.67 1.35 -6.19
C GLY A 394 10.65 1.01 -7.68
N ASN A 395 10.84 -0.26 -8.05
CA ASN A 395 10.68 -0.73 -9.43
C ASN A 395 9.27 -0.47 -9.99
N TYR A 396 8.27 -0.37 -9.11
CA TYR A 396 6.90 0.03 -9.46
C TYR A 396 6.66 1.53 -9.22
N SER A 397 6.78 1.97 -7.96
CA SER A 397 6.32 3.28 -7.51
C SER A 397 7.00 4.47 -8.19
N ARG A 398 8.31 4.36 -8.46
CA ARG A 398 9.07 5.44 -9.05
C ARG A 398 8.72 5.69 -10.52
N PHE A 399 8.39 4.63 -11.25
CA PHE A 399 8.25 4.68 -12.71
C PHE A 399 6.80 4.63 -13.18
N ILE A 400 5.91 4.01 -12.42
CA ILE A 400 4.47 3.98 -12.70
C ILE A 400 3.83 5.09 -11.88
N ARG A 401 3.57 6.22 -12.53
CA ARG A 401 3.11 7.42 -11.84
C ARG A 401 1.58 7.55 -11.83
N PRO A 402 0.99 8.34 -10.91
CA PRO A 402 -0.45 8.55 -10.85
C PRO A 402 -1.05 8.90 -12.22
N GLY A 403 -2.08 8.16 -12.62
CA GLY A 403 -2.71 8.28 -13.93
C GLY A 403 -2.16 7.32 -15.01
N ALA A 404 -1.09 6.57 -14.72
CA ALA A 404 -0.60 5.56 -15.65
C ALA A 404 -1.67 4.52 -15.96
N GLN A 405 -1.83 4.19 -17.24
CA GLN A 405 -2.75 3.16 -17.72
C GLN A 405 -2.02 1.83 -17.80
N ARG A 406 -2.54 0.78 -17.15
CA ARG A 406 -2.07 -0.59 -17.39
C ARG A 406 -2.66 -1.12 -18.70
N TYR A 407 -1.88 -1.95 -19.40
CA TYR A 407 -2.30 -2.63 -20.62
C TYR A 407 -2.07 -4.13 -20.49
N ASP A 408 -2.89 -4.89 -21.20
CA ASP A 408 -2.76 -6.33 -21.25
C ASP A 408 -1.52 -6.76 -22.04
N ILE A 409 -1.03 -7.97 -21.76
CA ILE A 409 0.13 -8.58 -22.41
C ILE A 409 -0.27 -9.96 -22.91
N SER A 410 0.21 -10.31 -24.11
CA SER A 410 0.24 -11.70 -24.56
C SER A 410 1.70 -12.17 -24.62
N ALA A 411 1.96 -13.42 -24.27
CA ALA A 411 3.28 -14.02 -24.31
C ALA A 411 3.37 -15.07 -25.42
N ILE A 412 4.42 -14.96 -26.25
CA ILE A 412 4.63 -15.85 -27.40
C ILE A 412 5.94 -16.62 -27.16
N ALA A 413 5.86 -17.95 -27.23
CA ALA A 413 7.00 -18.83 -27.14
C ALA A 413 7.90 -18.72 -28.39
N ALA A 414 9.12 -19.26 -28.31
CA ALA A 414 10.10 -19.21 -29.41
C ALA A 414 9.64 -19.94 -30.69
N ASP A 415 8.74 -20.91 -30.57
CA ASP A 415 8.14 -21.61 -31.71
C ASP A 415 6.96 -20.84 -32.34
N GLY A 416 6.61 -19.66 -31.80
CA GLY A 416 5.52 -18.81 -32.26
C GLY A 416 4.17 -19.13 -31.65
N SER A 417 4.06 -20.13 -30.77
CA SER A 417 2.80 -20.43 -30.07
C SER A 417 2.51 -19.42 -28.97
N GLU A 418 1.23 -19.08 -28.79
CA GLU A 418 0.79 -18.26 -27.67
C GLU A 418 0.81 -19.09 -26.37
N MET A 419 1.38 -18.49 -25.34
CA MET A 419 1.47 -19.09 -24.02
C MET A 419 0.29 -18.60 -23.18
N GLU A 420 -0.57 -19.53 -22.74
CA GLU A 420 -1.67 -19.19 -21.85
C GLU A 420 -1.12 -18.60 -20.55
N GLU A 421 -1.50 -17.35 -20.21
CA GLU A 421 -0.98 -16.60 -19.08
C GLU A 421 0.55 -16.57 -18.95
N GLY A 422 1.28 -16.71 -20.06
CA GLY A 422 2.74 -16.76 -20.06
C GLY A 422 3.43 -15.50 -19.56
N TYR A 423 2.69 -14.40 -19.39
CA TYR A 423 3.13 -13.19 -18.70
C TYR A 423 3.11 -13.32 -17.16
N THR A 424 2.60 -14.41 -16.61
CA THR A 424 2.57 -14.70 -15.16
C THR A 424 2.96 -16.15 -14.87
N ASP A 425 4.26 -16.42 -14.90
CA ASP A 425 4.82 -17.62 -14.28
C ASP A 425 5.28 -17.25 -12.86
N PRO A 426 4.57 -17.68 -11.79
CA PRO A 426 4.84 -17.25 -10.43
C PRO A 426 6.20 -17.70 -9.87
N TYR A 427 6.85 -18.65 -10.53
CA TYR A 427 8.20 -19.14 -10.21
C TYR A 427 9.22 -18.85 -11.31
N GLY A 428 8.79 -18.21 -12.38
CA GLY A 428 9.60 -17.82 -13.53
C GLY A 428 9.52 -16.33 -13.80
N VAL A 429 9.01 -15.96 -14.98
CA VAL A 429 8.91 -14.55 -15.39
C VAL A 429 7.48 -14.05 -15.23
N MET A 430 7.33 -12.88 -14.61
CA MET A 430 6.06 -12.14 -14.54
C MET A 430 6.29 -10.74 -15.12
N CYS A 431 5.45 -10.34 -16.07
CA CYS A 431 5.53 -9.02 -16.72
C CYS A 431 4.21 -8.26 -16.62
N SER A 432 4.32 -6.95 -16.44
CA SER A 432 3.18 -6.02 -16.55
C SER A 432 3.61 -4.73 -17.25
N ALA A 433 2.69 -4.13 -18.00
CA ALA A 433 2.99 -2.99 -18.86
C ALA A 433 2.05 -1.82 -18.57
N TYR A 434 2.62 -0.63 -18.62
CA TYR A 434 1.94 0.62 -18.29
C TYR A 434 2.33 1.72 -19.27
N LYS A 435 1.43 2.67 -19.48
CA LYS A 435 1.73 3.91 -20.20
C LYS A 435 1.45 5.09 -19.29
N ASN A 436 2.46 5.86 -18.99
CA ASN A 436 2.34 7.07 -18.17
C ASN A 436 1.62 8.19 -18.92
N VAL A 437 1.16 9.21 -18.19
CA VAL A 437 0.46 10.37 -18.74
C VAL A 437 1.32 11.16 -19.76
N ASP A 438 2.65 11.12 -19.63
CA ASP A 438 3.60 11.69 -20.59
C ASP A 438 3.73 10.88 -21.90
N GLY A 439 3.01 9.78 -22.01
CA GLY A 439 2.99 8.91 -23.18
C GLY A 439 4.06 7.83 -23.21
N LYS A 440 4.99 7.80 -22.24
CA LYS A 440 6.06 6.80 -22.17
C LYS A 440 5.57 5.48 -21.60
N TRP A 441 6.03 4.40 -22.24
CA TRP A 441 5.78 3.04 -21.79
C TRP A 441 6.74 2.64 -20.66
N VAL A 442 6.22 1.85 -19.75
CA VAL A 442 6.95 1.24 -18.64
C VAL A 442 6.61 -0.24 -18.60
N VAL A 443 7.60 -1.10 -18.53
CA VAL A 443 7.41 -2.54 -18.29
C VAL A 443 8.14 -2.92 -17.01
N VAL A 444 7.45 -3.62 -16.12
CA VAL A 444 8.08 -4.25 -14.95
C VAL A 444 8.14 -5.74 -15.21
N ALA A 445 9.35 -6.30 -15.18
CA ALA A 445 9.60 -7.72 -15.36
C ALA A 445 10.29 -8.30 -14.13
N ILE A 446 9.67 -9.33 -13.55
CA ILE A 446 10.18 -10.10 -12.43
C ILE A 446 10.76 -11.39 -12.99
N ASN A 447 12.02 -11.70 -12.71
CA ASN A 447 12.56 -13.05 -12.86
C ASN A 447 12.71 -13.69 -11.48
N TYR A 448 11.72 -14.50 -11.12
CA TYR A 448 11.67 -15.21 -9.84
C TYR A 448 12.63 -16.41 -9.79
N SER A 449 13.04 -16.91 -10.96
CA SER A 449 13.83 -18.14 -11.10
C SER A 449 15.33 -17.93 -10.86
N GLU A 450 16.04 -19.04 -10.71
CA GLU A 450 17.51 -19.11 -10.63
C GLU A 450 18.20 -19.12 -12.00
N ALA A 451 17.43 -19.02 -13.09
CA ALA A 451 17.96 -19.05 -14.46
C ALA A 451 17.90 -17.69 -15.13
N MET A 452 18.83 -17.45 -16.06
CA MET A 452 18.78 -16.31 -16.99
C MET A 452 17.58 -16.49 -17.92
N LYS A 453 16.77 -15.45 -18.13
CA LYS A 453 15.60 -15.50 -19.00
C LYS A 453 15.68 -14.48 -20.14
N PRO A 454 15.90 -14.93 -21.37
CA PRO A 454 15.89 -14.04 -22.53
C PRO A 454 14.47 -13.67 -22.93
N VAL A 455 14.21 -12.37 -23.07
CA VAL A 455 12.90 -11.83 -23.42
C VAL A 455 13.01 -10.72 -24.45
N CYS A 456 11.91 -10.38 -25.11
CA CYS A 456 11.76 -9.13 -25.84
C CYS A 456 10.34 -8.57 -25.66
N PHE A 457 10.21 -7.25 -25.83
CA PHE A 457 8.95 -6.54 -25.67
C PHE A 457 8.55 -5.87 -26.97
N ASP A 458 7.39 -6.22 -27.54
CA ASP A 458 6.79 -5.59 -28.70
C ASP A 458 5.55 -4.79 -28.30
N LEU A 459 5.21 -3.77 -29.08
CA LEU A 459 3.94 -3.04 -28.97
C LEU A 459 3.01 -3.45 -30.12
N GLU A 460 1.90 -4.10 -29.79
CA GLU A 460 0.89 -4.46 -30.76
C GLU A 460 -0.27 -3.45 -30.74
N GLY A 461 -0.69 -2.98 -31.92
CA GLY A 461 -1.75 -1.95 -32.03
C GLY A 461 -1.29 -0.52 -31.81
N ALA A 462 0.00 -0.27 -31.62
CA ALA A 462 0.61 1.06 -31.64
C ALA A 462 0.96 1.50 -33.07
N ASP A 463 1.43 2.77 -33.22
CA ASP A 463 1.94 3.23 -34.52
C ASP A 463 2.99 2.24 -35.07
N ALA A 464 2.89 1.93 -36.36
CA ALA A 464 3.73 0.92 -37.03
C ALA A 464 5.25 1.14 -36.85
N ALA A 465 5.68 2.37 -36.62
CA ALA A 465 7.08 2.72 -36.35
C ALA A 465 7.60 2.26 -34.98
N MET A 466 6.72 1.85 -34.05
CA MET A 466 7.07 1.44 -32.67
C MET A 466 6.61 0.02 -32.33
N SER A 467 6.18 -0.77 -33.33
CA SER A 467 5.61 -2.10 -33.08
C SER A 467 6.68 -3.17 -32.81
N ASN A 468 7.90 -3.00 -33.27
CA ASN A 468 8.94 -4.02 -33.18
C ASN A 468 9.87 -3.73 -32.00
N SER A 469 10.22 -4.77 -31.24
CA SER A 469 11.14 -4.67 -30.08
C SER A 469 12.49 -4.02 -30.38
N HIS A 470 12.98 -4.11 -31.61
CA HIS A 470 14.25 -3.47 -32.01
C HIS A 470 14.14 -1.95 -32.16
N ASP A 471 12.96 -1.43 -32.40
CA ASP A 471 12.70 0.00 -32.59
C ASP A 471 12.36 0.71 -31.26
N ILE A 472 12.10 -0.07 -30.21
CA ILE A 472 11.81 0.46 -28.89
C ILE A 472 13.09 0.47 -28.05
N HIS A 473 13.48 1.64 -27.61
CA HIS A 473 14.64 1.83 -26.73
C HIS A 473 14.20 2.00 -25.29
N TRP A 474 14.80 1.20 -24.41
CA TRP A 474 14.51 1.16 -22.99
C TRP A 474 15.71 1.57 -22.17
N MET A 475 15.48 2.33 -21.10
CA MET A 475 16.42 2.44 -19.98
C MET A 475 16.02 1.43 -18.92
N GLN A 476 16.98 0.65 -18.43
CA GLN A 476 16.76 -0.41 -17.46
C GLN A 476 17.14 0.04 -16.05
N TYR A 477 16.25 -0.23 -15.08
CA TYR A 477 16.51 -0.06 -13.65
C TYR A 477 16.29 -1.40 -12.95
N ARG A 478 17.32 -1.90 -12.26
CA ARG A 478 17.28 -3.25 -11.72
C ARG A 478 17.55 -3.33 -10.23
N THR A 479 16.81 -4.21 -9.56
CA THR A 479 17.04 -4.69 -8.20
C THR A 479 17.28 -6.19 -8.25
N SER A 480 18.39 -6.68 -7.68
CA SER A 480 18.75 -8.09 -7.69
C SER A 480 19.54 -8.50 -6.44
N ASP A 481 19.97 -9.77 -6.36
CA ASP A 481 20.82 -10.26 -5.28
C ASP A 481 22.24 -9.64 -5.28
N ARG A 482 22.64 -8.98 -6.35
CA ARG A 482 23.91 -8.23 -6.38
C ARG A 482 23.84 -7.04 -5.43
N SER A 483 24.88 -6.83 -4.64
CA SER A 483 24.90 -5.80 -3.59
C SER A 483 24.67 -4.40 -4.12
N GLU A 484 25.25 -4.07 -5.28
CA GLU A 484 25.17 -2.76 -5.93
C GLU A 484 23.83 -2.52 -6.66
N GLU A 485 23.11 -3.60 -7.00
CA GLU A 485 21.88 -3.51 -7.78
C GLU A 485 20.64 -3.33 -6.88
N SER A 486 20.43 -2.10 -6.47
CA SER A 486 19.25 -1.64 -5.75
C SER A 486 18.65 -0.47 -6.52
N LEU A 487 17.69 -0.76 -7.40
CA LEU A 487 17.11 0.18 -8.37
C LEU A 487 18.19 0.84 -9.25
N MET A 488 19.22 0.07 -9.62
CA MET A 488 20.38 0.57 -10.33
C MET A 488 20.08 0.77 -11.82
N PRO A 489 20.42 1.93 -12.41
CA PRO A 489 20.41 2.07 -13.85
C PRO A 489 21.52 1.19 -14.44
N VAL A 490 21.13 0.17 -15.21
CA VAL A 490 22.06 -0.82 -15.77
C VAL A 490 22.30 -0.66 -17.25
N GLY A 491 21.79 0.41 -17.85
CA GLY A 491 22.03 0.79 -19.24
C GLY A 491 20.81 0.69 -20.13
N GLU A 492 21.03 1.07 -21.38
CA GLU A 492 20.00 1.06 -22.41
C GLU A 492 19.98 -0.31 -23.11
N CYS A 493 18.81 -0.66 -23.64
CA CYS A 493 18.62 -1.86 -24.43
C CYS A 493 17.53 -1.68 -25.47
N SER A 494 17.52 -2.56 -26.47
CA SER A 494 16.44 -2.75 -27.43
C SER A 494 16.47 -4.21 -27.91
N GLY A 495 15.38 -4.69 -28.48
CA GLY A 495 15.28 -6.06 -28.96
C GLY A 495 15.36 -7.08 -27.83
N ARG A 496 16.25 -8.07 -27.98
CA ARG A 496 16.46 -9.13 -26.99
C ARG A 496 17.19 -8.61 -25.77
N VAL A 497 16.66 -8.88 -24.60
CA VAL A 497 17.24 -8.56 -23.28
C VAL A 497 17.31 -9.81 -22.41
N GLU A 498 18.27 -9.85 -21.49
CA GLU A 498 18.46 -10.95 -20.55
C GLU A 498 18.00 -10.52 -19.14
N LEU A 499 16.94 -11.15 -18.65
CA LEU A 499 16.54 -11.00 -17.25
C LEU A 499 17.41 -11.90 -16.39
N ILE A 500 18.29 -11.29 -15.59
CA ILE A 500 19.16 -12.09 -14.70
C ILE A 500 18.34 -12.80 -13.62
N PRO A 501 18.85 -13.92 -13.04
CA PRO A 501 18.18 -14.64 -11.98
C PRO A 501 17.80 -13.74 -10.81
N ARG A 502 16.67 -14.01 -10.17
CA ARG A 502 16.25 -13.40 -8.91
C ARG A 502 16.31 -11.87 -8.95
N SER A 503 15.62 -11.29 -9.91
CA SER A 503 15.65 -9.84 -10.15
C SER A 503 14.27 -9.25 -10.47
N VAL A 504 14.15 -7.96 -10.24
CA VAL A 504 13.07 -7.13 -10.77
C VAL A 504 13.71 -6.03 -11.60
N THR A 505 13.32 -5.94 -12.86
CA THR A 505 13.82 -4.93 -13.80
C THR A 505 12.67 -4.10 -14.34
N THR A 506 12.80 -2.79 -14.23
CA THR A 506 11.86 -1.84 -14.84
C THR A 506 12.49 -1.27 -16.09
N PHE A 507 11.77 -1.39 -17.19
CA PHE A 507 12.11 -0.84 -18.49
C PHE A 507 11.31 0.43 -18.71
N VAL A 508 11.97 1.54 -18.90
CA VAL A 508 11.35 2.86 -19.15
C VAL A 508 11.69 3.28 -20.57
N GLN A 509 10.67 3.54 -21.38
CA GLN A 509 10.86 4.00 -22.76
C GLN A 509 11.56 5.37 -22.77
N LYS A 510 12.54 5.51 -23.67
CA LYS A 510 13.33 6.73 -23.85
C LYS A 510 12.63 7.80 -24.70
#